data_622266274687fa9b5fa46fda2eadb22f
#
_entry.id   622266274687fa9b5fa46fda2eadb22f
#
_cell.length_a   1.000
_cell.length_b   1.000
_cell.length_c   1.000
_cell.angle_alpha   90.00
_cell.angle_beta   90.00
_cell.angle_gamma   90.00
#
_symmetry.space_group_name_H-M   'P 1'
#
loop_
_entity.id
_entity.type
_entity.pdbx_description
1 polymer ?
#
loop_
_entity_poly.entity_id
_entity_poly.type
_entity_poly.pdbx_seq_one_letter_code
_entity_poly.pdbx_strand_id
1 'polypeptide(L)'
;MISARTSLRILTLVLLAFALSAFAASSSDFSGTYTLGAPAAAGKDVQLTIVLNVANNTSSSISNATISLHEPNAGRLVYGRLVGLALAAGSSTQISGSFRVPQGLYESWQKGSSPAMSVTYSDAQGNPVQAFIQF
;
A
#
# COMPACT_ATOMS: atom_id res chain seq x y z
N MET A 1 41.73 -31.73 0.34
CA MET A 1 41.07 -31.50 1.62
C MET A 1 40.89 -30.01 1.96
N ILE A 2 41.90 -29.19 1.78
CA ILE A 2 41.84 -27.75 2.08
C ILE A 2 40.82 -27.02 1.14
N SER A 3 40.73 -27.41 -0.10
CA SER A 3 39.82 -26.84 -1.08
C SER A 3 38.32 -27.05 -0.76
N ALA A 4 37.99 -28.21 -0.19
CA ALA A 4 36.61 -28.52 0.20
C ALA A 4 36.11 -27.65 1.35
N ARG A 5 36.99 -27.32 2.30
CA ARG A 5 36.63 -26.44 3.42
C ARG A 5 36.45 -24.97 2.95
N THR A 6 37.25 -24.55 2.00
CA THR A 6 37.16 -23.22 1.42
C THR A 6 35.86 -23.05 0.63
N SER A 7 35.48 -24.08 -0.12
CA SER A 7 34.23 -24.07 -0.87
C SER A 7 32.99 -23.97 0.03
N LEU A 8 33.03 -24.64 1.18
CA LEU A 8 31.91 -24.59 2.14
C LEU A 8 31.73 -23.19 2.76
N ARG A 9 32.83 -22.50 3.02
CA ARG A 9 32.80 -21.14 3.56
C ARG A 9 32.23 -20.15 2.54
N ILE A 10 32.62 -20.29 1.30
CA ILE A 10 32.12 -19.44 0.20
C ILE A 10 30.61 -19.66 0.03
N LEU A 11 30.14 -20.89 0.09
CA LEU A 11 28.71 -21.21 -0.01
C LEU A 11 27.89 -20.58 1.11
N THR A 12 28.39 -20.60 2.34
CA THR A 12 27.72 -19.97 3.49
C THR A 12 27.62 -18.45 3.32
N LEU A 13 28.65 -17.81 2.78
CA LEU A 13 28.67 -16.37 2.54
C LEU A 13 27.67 -15.97 1.45
N VAL A 14 27.55 -16.77 0.38
CA VAL A 14 26.58 -16.54 -0.69
C VAL A 14 25.15 -16.67 -0.18
N LEU A 15 24.85 -17.65 0.66
CA LEU A 15 23.53 -17.81 1.28
C LEU A 15 23.16 -16.61 2.16
N LEU A 16 24.11 -16.08 2.92
CA LEU A 16 23.88 -14.91 3.76
C LEU A 16 23.62 -13.65 2.93
N ALA A 17 24.35 -13.44 1.86
CA ALA A 17 24.16 -12.31 0.93
C ALA A 17 22.78 -12.41 0.24
N PHE A 18 22.33 -13.60 -0.13
CA PHE A 18 21.02 -13.83 -0.73
C PHE A 18 19.89 -13.52 0.25
N ALA A 19 20.01 -13.90 1.53
CA ALA A 19 19.03 -13.59 2.56
C ALA A 19 18.92 -12.07 2.79
N LEU A 20 20.02 -11.34 2.79
CA LEU A 20 20.03 -9.88 2.91
C LEU A 20 19.37 -9.21 1.70
N SER A 21 19.61 -9.70 0.50
CA SER A 21 18.98 -9.18 -0.72
C SER A 21 17.45 -9.41 -0.71
N ALA A 22 17.01 -10.58 -0.27
CA ALA A 22 15.59 -10.89 -0.15
C ALA A 22 14.90 -9.99 0.90
N PHE A 23 15.58 -9.66 2.00
CA PHE A 23 15.06 -8.77 3.02
C PHE A 23 15.00 -7.31 2.54
N ALA A 24 16.02 -6.84 1.80
CA ALA A 24 16.05 -5.50 1.20
C ALA A 24 15.02 -5.33 0.07
N ALA A 25 14.63 -6.43 -0.60
CA ALA A 25 13.63 -6.41 -1.67
C ALA A 25 12.18 -6.41 -1.16
N SER A 26 11.94 -6.48 0.17
CA SER A 26 10.59 -6.41 0.75
C SER A 26 10.09 -4.97 0.88
N SER A 27 10.36 -4.12 -0.12
CA SER A 27 9.71 -2.81 -0.25
C SER A 27 8.22 -3.02 -0.51
N SER A 28 7.39 -2.09 -0.06
CA SER A 28 5.95 -2.24 -0.26
C SER A 28 5.60 -2.28 -1.75
N ASP A 29 4.66 -3.14 -2.10
CA ASP A 29 4.16 -3.29 -3.45
C ASP A 29 3.47 -2.02 -3.95
N PHE A 30 2.91 -1.24 -3.04
CA PHE A 30 2.25 0.01 -3.34
C PHE A 30 2.74 1.11 -2.40
N SER A 31 3.07 2.23 -2.97
CA SER A 31 3.48 3.42 -2.23
C SER A 31 2.83 4.65 -2.85
N GLY A 32 2.90 5.77 -2.18
CA GLY A 32 2.32 6.96 -2.77
C GLY A 32 2.30 8.16 -1.86
N THR A 33 1.58 9.15 -2.31
CA THR A 33 1.31 10.40 -1.60
C THR A 33 -0.18 10.66 -1.62
N TYR A 34 -0.64 11.50 -0.70
CA TYR A 34 -2.03 11.91 -0.65
C TYR A 34 -2.14 13.39 -0.34
N THR A 35 -3.24 13.98 -0.77
CA THR A 35 -3.61 15.36 -0.44
C THR A 35 -5.05 15.35 0.08
N LEU A 36 -5.26 16.00 1.22
CA LEU A 36 -6.58 16.13 1.83
C LEU A 36 -7.24 17.39 1.30
N GLY A 37 -8.44 17.27 0.76
CA GLY A 37 -9.27 18.40 0.38
C GLY A 37 -9.87 19.09 1.61
N ALA A 38 -10.55 20.20 1.38
CA ALA A 38 -11.24 20.93 2.44
C ALA A 38 -12.38 20.09 3.02
N PRO A 39 -12.46 19.92 4.34
CA PRO A 39 -13.51 19.14 4.95
C PRO A 39 -14.84 19.92 4.97
N ALA A 40 -15.93 19.19 4.78
CA ALA A 40 -17.28 19.69 5.00
C ALA A 40 -17.91 18.95 6.18
N ALA A 41 -18.57 19.69 7.06
CA ALA A 41 -19.22 19.07 8.20
C ALA A 41 -20.35 18.14 7.76
N ALA A 42 -20.41 16.95 8.35
CA ALA A 42 -21.41 15.93 8.07
C ALA A 42 -21.84 15.27 9.39
N GLY A 43 -22.57 16.01 10.24
CA GLY A 43 -22.92 15.56 11.59
C GLY A 43 -21.70 15.43 12.48
N LYS A 44 -21.46 14.23 13.02
CA LYS A 44 -20.26 13.92 13.81
C LYS A 44 -19.05 13.62 12.92
N ASP A 45 -19.25 13.50 11.62
CA ASP A 45 -18.24 13.16 10.65
C ASP A 45 -17.82 14.39 9.85
N VAL A 46 -16.83 14.23 9.04
CA VAL A 46 -16.46 15.18 7.97
C VAL A 46 -16.46 14.45 6.65
N GLN A 47 -16.82 15.14 5.60
CA GLN A 47 -16.71 14.66 4.23
C GLN A 47 -15.63 15.45 3.51
N LEU A 48 -14.73 14.77 2.83
CA LEU A 48 -13.64 15.39 2.11
C LEU A 48 -13.25 14.58 0.88
N THR A 49 -12.61 15.24 -0.05
CA THR A 49 -11.96 14.56 -1.17
C THR A 49 -10.51 14.25 -0.80
N ILE A 50 -10.07 13.04 -1.04
CA ILE A 50 -8.68 12.64 -0.93
C ILE A 50 -8.15 12.38 -2.33
N VAL A 51 -7.06 13.06 -2.69
CA VAL A 51 -6.35 12.84 -3.94
C VAL A 51 -5.13 11.98 -3.65
N LEU A 52 -5.02 10.85 -4.35
CA LEU A 52 -3.97 9.87 -4.18
C LEU A 52 -3.08 9.83 -5.42
N ASN A 53 -1.78 9.75 -5.22
CA ASN A 53 -0.86 9.27 -6.25
C ASN A 53 -0.34 7.91 -5.78
N VAL A 54 -0.78 6.85 -6.46
CA VAL A 54 -0.45 5.48 -6.09
C VAL A 54 0.53 4.90 -7.08
N ALA A 55 1.67 4.47 -6.59
CA ALA A 55 2.68 3.77 -7.39
C ALA A 55 2.48 2.26 -7.24
N ASN A 56 2.33 1.57 -8.36
CA ASN A 56 2.37 0.13 -8.42
C ASN A 56 3.82 -0.31 -8.62
N ASN A 57 4.48 -0.74 -7.56
CA ASN A 57 5.88 -1.15 -7.57
C ASN A 57 6.07 -2.62 -7.94
N THR A 58 4.98 -3.32 -8.26
CA THR A 58 5.03 -4.71 -8.71
C THR A 58 5.39 -4.78 -10.19
N SER A 59 5.78 -5.96 -10.63
CA SER A 59 6.07 -6.23 -12.05
C SER A 59 4.82 -6.52 -12.88
N SER A 60 3.63 -6.50 -12.26
CA SER A 60 2.38 -6.85 -12.92
C SER A 60 1.42 -5.67 -12.95
N SER A 61 0.86 -5.39 -14.12
CA SER A 61 -0.24 -4.44 -14.24
C SER A 61 -1.52 -5.06 -13.66
N ILE A 62 -2.26 -4.24 -12.94
CA ILE A 62 -3.49 -4.66 -12.27
C ILE A 62 -4.65 -3.96 -12.95
N SER A 63 -5.64 -4.74 -13.37
CA SER A 63 -6.94 -4.23 -13.79
C SER A 63 -7.95 -4.49 -12.69
N ASN A 64 -8.96 -3.63 -12.59
CA ASN A 64 -10.06 -3.79 -11.65
C ASN A 64 -9.63 -3.87 -10.18
N ALA A 65 -8.69 -3.02 -9.79
CA ALA A 65 -8.28 -2.89 -8.39
C ALA A 65 -9.30 -2.09 -7.59
N THR A 66 -9.35 -2.35 -6.29
CA THR A 66 -10.15 -1.60 -5.33
C THR A 66 -9.22 -0.97 -4.30
N ILE A 67 -9.36 0.33 -4.05
CA ILE A 67 -8.68 0.99 -2.94
C ILE A 67 -9.70 1.25 -1.85
N SER A 68 -9.41 0.82 -0.63
CA SER A 68 -10.27 0.95 0.53
C SER A 68 -9.60 1.81 1.60
N LEU A 69 -10.38 2.72 2.21
CA LEU A 69 -9.95 3.50 3.36
C LEU A 69 -10.43 2.79 4.63
N HIS A 70 -9.51 2.45 5.50
CA HIS A 70 -9.76 1.70 6.72
C HIS A 70 -9.66 2.59 7.96
N GLU A 71 -10.24 2.11 9.04
CA GLU A 71 -9.95 2.66 10.36
C GLU A 71 -8.48 2.43 10.74
N PRO A 72 -7.92 3.17 11.71
CA PRO A 72 -6.52 3.01 12.12
C PRO A 72 -6.18 1.58 12.51
N ASN A 73 -4.90 1.18 12.32
CA ASN A 73 -4.37 -0.14 12.65
C ASN A 73 -5.00 -1.28 11.86
N ALA A 74 -5.34 -1.02 10.60
CA ALA A 74 -5.97 -2.00 9.71
C ALA A 74 -7.24 -2.62 10.29
N GLY A 75 -8.04 -1.81 10.96
CA GLY A 75 -9.31 -2.23 11.54
C GLY A 75 -10.30 -2.71 10.49
N ARG A 76 -11.35 -3.38 10.98
CA ARG A 76 -12.37 -4.00 10.10
C ARG A 76 -13.27 -2.96 9.44
N LEU A 77 -13.41 -1.79 10.03
CA LEU A 77 -14.29 -0.75 9.50
C LEU A 77 -13.65 -0.10 8.28
N VAL A 78 -14.41 -0.03 7.20
CA VAL A 78 -14.04 0.61 5.95
C VAL A 78 -14.92 1.83 5.75
N TYR A 79 -14.31 2.99 5.57
CA TYR A 79 -15.03 4.26 5.39
C TYR A 79 -15.40 4.55 3.93
N GLY A 80 -14.80 3.84 3.00
CA GLY A 80 -15.10 4.00 1.59
C GLY A 80 -14.19 3.17 0.70
N ARG A 81 -14.63 2.98 -0.55
CA ARG A 81 -13.91 2.20 -1.56
C ARG A 81 -13.94 2.92 -2.89
N LEU A 82 -12.83 2.85 -3.60
CA LEU A 82 -12.72 3.26 -5.00
C LEU A 82 -12.51 1.99 -5.83
N VAL A 83 -13.44 1.69 -6.73
CA VAL A 83 -13.48 0.42 -7.46
C VAL A 83 -13.13 0.61 -8.94
N GLY A 84 -12.81 -0.49 -9.61
CA GLY A 84 -12.58 -0.50 -11.04
C GLY A 84 -11.33 0.23 -11.50
N LEU A 85 -10.29 0.23 -10.67
CA LEU A 85 -9.07 0.99 -10.94
C LEU A 85 -8.06 0.16 -11.75
N ALA A 86 -7.37 0.82 -12.68
CA ALA A 86 -6.26 0.23 -13.42
C ALA A 86 -4.94 0.82 -12.91
N LEU A 87 -4.04 -0.04 -12.46
CA LEU A 87 -2.74 0.34 -11.92
C LEU A 87 -1.65 -0.34 -12.75
N ALA A 88 -1.03 0.42 -13.66
CA ALA A 88 0.01 -0.12 -14.53
C ALA A 88 1.29 -0.42 -13.74
N ALA A 89 1.94 -1.53 -14.09
CA ALA A 89 3.20 -1.94 -13.46
C ALA A 89 4.26 -0.85 -13.56
N GLY A 90 4.94 -0.57 -12.46
CA GLY A 90 6.02 0.41 -12.41
C GLY A 90 5.58 1.86 -12.62
N SER A 91 4.29 2.16 -12.56
CA SER A 91 3.73 3.49 -12.83
C SER A 91 2.98 4.03 -11.63
N SER A 92 2.84 5.36 -11.60
CA SER A 92 1.99 6.06 -10.64
C SER A 92 0.70 6.48 -11.31
N THR A 93 -0.40 6.37 -10.57
CA THR A 93 -1.74 6.76 -11.04
C THR A 93 -2.34 7.73 -10.05
N GLN A 94 -2.89 8.83 -10.55
CA GLN A 94 -3.62 9.80 -9.74
C GLN A 94 -5.08 9.40 -9.66
N ILE A 95 -5.60 9.30 -8.44
CA ILE A 95 -6.96 8.87 -8.16
C ILE A 95 -7.54 9.80 -7.12
N SER A 96 -8.79 10.21 -7.27
CA SER A 96 -9.47 10.99 -6.26
C SER A 96 -10.80 10.36 -5.87
N GLY A 97 -11.15 10.50 -4.62
CA GLY A 97 -12.41 9.99 -4.09
C GLY A 97 -12.93 10.83 -2.95
N SER A 98 -14.24 10.83 -2.76
CA SER A 98 -14.89 11.47 -1.64
C SER A 98 -15.13 10.45 -0.55
N PHE A 99 -14.77 10.81 0.69
CA PHE A 99 -14.90 9.94 1.84
C PHE A 99 -15.57 10.68 2.99
N ARG A 100 -16.34 9.93 3.77
CA ARG A 100 -16.93 10.40 5.02
C ARG A 100 -16.27 9.65 6.17
N VAL A 101 -15.61 10.41 7.07
CA VAL A 101 -14.83 9.84 8.17
C VAL A 101 -15.14 10.57 9.47
N PRO A 102 -14.92 9.92 10.63
CA PRO A 102 -15.05 10.59 11.91
C PRO A 102 -14.15 11.81 12.00
N GLN A 103 -14.62 12.87 12.62
CA GLN A 103 -13.86 14.10 12.78
C GLN A 103 -12.52 13.86 13.49
N GLY A 104 -12.51 13.02 14.52
CA GLY A 104 -11.28 12.69 15.24
C GLY A 104 -10.23 12.00 14.37
N LEU A 105 -10.65 11.19 13.41
CA LEU A 105 -9.73 10.56 12.46
C LEU A 105 -9.13 11.61 11.51
N TYR A 106 -9.94 12.50 10.98
CA TYR A 106 -9.45 13.60 10.15
C TYR A 106 -8.45 14.49 10.91
N GLU A 107 -8.75 14.80 12.16
CA GLU A 107 -7.83 15.57 13.01
C GLU A 107 -6.49 14.86 13.22
N SER A 108 -6.51 13.54 13.37
CA SER A 108 -5.28 12.75 13.50
C SER A 108 -4.42 12.84 12.24
N TRP A 109 -5.04 12.88 11.07
CA TRP A 109 -4.30 13.06 9.80
C TRP A 109 -3.65 14.44 9.73
N GLN A 110 -4.31 15.47 10.22
CA GLN A 110 -3.74 16.82 10.29
C GLN A 110 -2.55 16.91 11.26
N LYS A 111 -2.49 16.01 12.24
CA LYS A 111 -1.41 15.96 13.24
C LYS A 111 -0.24 15.04 12.82
N GLY A 112 -0.28 14.48 11.62
CA GLY A 112 0.82 13.70 11.06
C GLY A 112 0.54 12.22 10.86
N SER A 113 -0.60 11.69 11.29
CA SER A 113 -1.00 10.33 10.95
C SER A 113 -1.39 10.24 9.48
N SER A 114 -1.09 9.14 8.83
CA SER A 114 -1.50 8.89 7.45
C SER A 114 -2.80 8.11 7.40
N PRO A 115 -3.64 8.32 6.36
CA PRO A 115 -4.77 7.43 6.10
C PRO A 115 -4.31 5.99 5.92
N ALA A 116 -5.06 5.04 6.46
CA ALA A 116 -4.81 3.61 6.26
C ALA A 116 -5.59 3.15 5.03
N MET A 117 -4.89 2.94 3.93
CA MET A 117 -5.50 2.56 2.66
C MET A 117 -4.88 1.28 2.12
N SER A 118 -5.71 0.41 1.55
CA SER A 118 -5.26 -0.84 0.95
C SER A 118 -5.68 -0.93 -0.51
N VAL A 119 -4.88 -1.66 -1.28
CA VAL A 119 -5.21 -2.09 -2.64
C VAL A 119 -5.62 -3.55 -2.58
N THR A 120 -6.78 -3.88 -3.10
CA THR A 120 -7.26 -5.26 -3.24
C THR A 120 -7.42 -5.58 -4.72
N TYR A 121 -6.91 -6.72 -5.14
CA TYR A 121 -6.97 -7.18 -6.53
C TYR A 121 -6.87 -8.70 -6.58
N SER A 122 -7.09 -9.28 -7.74
CA SER A 122 -6.89 -10.71 -7.97
C SER A 122 -5.55 -10.94 -8.65
N ASP A 123 -4.80 -11.93 -8.17
CA ASP A 123 -3.55 -12.34 -8.81
C ASP A 123 -3.81 -13.15 -10.10
N ALA A 124 -2.75 -13.61 -10.76
CA ALA A 124 -2.85 -14.37 -11.99
C ALA A 124 -3.61 -15.71 -11.83
N GLN A 125 -3.67 -16.25 -10.62
CA GLN A 125 -4.39 -17.46 -10.28
C GLN A 125 -5.83 -17.20 -9.83
N GLY A 126 -6.27 -15.94 -9.81
CA GLY A 126 -7.60 -15.54 -9.36
C GLY A 126 -7.76 -15.44 -7.86
N ASN A 127 -6.68 -15.51 -7.10
CA ASN A 127 -6.71 -15.37 -5.64
C ASN A 127 -6.75 -13.89 -5.25
N PRO A 128 -7.55 -13.52 -4.23
CA PRO A 128 -7.56 -12.15 -3.74
C PRO A 128 -6.26 -11.81 -3.02
N VAL A 129 -5.72 -10.64 -3.32
CA VAL A 129 -4.53 -10.08 -2.68
C VAL A 129 -4.90 -8.73 -2.10
N GLN A 130 -4.49 -8.47 -0.87
CA GLN A 130 -4.62 -7.17 -0.22
C GLN A 130 -3.25 -6.68 0.22
N ALA A 131 -2.92 -5.44 -0.13
CA ALA A 131 -1.67 -4.82 0.28
C ALA A 131 -1.94 -3.38 0.69
N PHE A 132 -1.36 -2.95 1.81
CA PHE A 132 -1.50 -1.56 2.26
C PHE A 132 -0.58 -0.64 1.49
N ILE A 133 -1.07 0.56 1.20
CA ILE A 133 -0.28 1.62 0.54
C ILE A 133 0.62 2.25 1.60
N GLN A 134 1.89 2.36 1.30
CA GLN A 134 2.84 3.05 2.14
C GLN A 134 2.94 4.52 1.73
N PHE A 135 2.52 5.38 2.63
CA PHE A 135 2.64 6.83 2.48
C PHE A 135 3.85 7.39 3.17
#